data_a7aec7cbf60ac67412c1779f5f6aab51
#
_entry.id   a7aec7cbf60ac67412c1779f5f6aab51
#
_cell.length_a   1.000
_cell.length_b   1.000
_cell.length_c   1.000
_cell.angle_alpha   90.00
_cell.angle_beta   90.00
_cell.angle_gamma   90.00
#
_symmetry.space_group_name_H-M   'P 1'
#
loop_
_entity.id
_entity.type
_entity.pdbx_description
1 polymer ?
#
loop_
_entity_poly.entity_id
_entity_poly.type
_entity_poly.pdbx_seq_one_letter_code
_entity_poly.pdbx_strand_id
1 'polypeptide(L)'
;MNTVTKNQEVNKAYGEVNEYINKVLGLIEKSEVSAEEAQWITKETVDGFREHVNPGFLEYRKTVTVDTQFAAVEWSDEGSCFTDVNGKKYIDCLGGFGIYNVGHRHP
;
A
#
# COMPACT_ATOMS: atom_id res chain seq x y z
N MET A 1 27.09 -25.95 -10.13
CA MET A 1 25.87 -25.29 -10.62
C MET A 1 26.18 -24.69 -11.99
N ASN A 2 25.48 -25.10 -13.03
CA ASN A 2 25.85 -24.76 -14.42
C ASN A 2 25.45 -23.29 -14.71
N THR A 3 26.33 -22.52 -15.35
CA THR A 3 26.13 -21.08 -15.67
C THR A 3 24.84 -20.84 -16.47
N VAL A 4 24.40 -21.77 -17.29
CA VAL A 4 23.18 -21.74 -18.08
C VAL A 4 21.93 -21.75 -17.16
N THR A 5 21.92 -22.59 -16.14
CA THR A 5 20.81 -22.69 -15.16
C THR A 5 20.68 -21.41 -14.37
N LYS A 6 21.79 -20.81 -13.94
CA LYS A 6 21.80 -19.54 -13.21
C LYS A 6 21.25 -18.37 -14.05
N ASN A 7 21.58 -18.31 -15.33
CA ASN A 7 21.05 -17.29 -16.23
C ASN A 7 19.54 -17.46 -16.48
N GLN A 8 19.03 -18.69 -16.52
CA GLN A 8 17.59 -18.95 -16.65
C GLN A 8 16.81 -18.51 -15.41
N GLU A 9 17.33 -18.80 -14.22
CA GLU A 9 16.72 -18.37 -12.95
C GLU A 9 16.71 -16.84 -12.83
N VAL A 10 17.79 -16.17 -13.21
CA VAL A 10 17.87 -14.71 -13.22
C VAL A 10 16.87 -14.11 -14.20
N ASN A 11 16.78 -14.62 -15.42
CA ASN A 11 15.82 -14.12 -16.42
C ASN A 11 14.36 -14.33 -15.98
N LYS A 12 14.06 -15.46 -15.32
CA LYS A 12 12.74 -15.71 -14.74
C LYS A 12 12.40 -14.69 -13.65
N ALA A 13 13.34 -14.44 -12.72
CA ALA A 13 13.15 -13.45 -11.67
C ALA A 13 12.94 -12.02 -12.23
N TYR A 14 13.67 -11.63 -13.26
CA TYR A 14 13.45 -10.37 -13.96
C TYR A 14 12.05 -10.28 -14.59
N GLY A 15 11.55 -11.38 -15.18
CA GLY A 15 10.19 -11.45 -15.72
C GLY A 15 9.14 -11.21 -14.65
N GLU A 16 9.23 -11.93 -13.53
CA GLU A 16 8.31 -11.81 -12.39
C GLU A 16 8.30 -10.40 -11.78
N VAL A 17 9.48 -9.78 -11.62
CA VAL A 17 9.61 -8.41 -11.13
C VAL A 17 8.98 -7.41 -12.09
N ASN A 18 9.21 -7.55 -13.39
CA ASN A 18 8.62 -6.65 -14.39
C ASN A 18 7.08 -6.76 -14.44
N GLU A 19 6.53 -7.96 -14.32
CA GLU A 19 5.07 -8.17 -14.24
C GLU A 19 4.49 -7.47 -13.01
N TYR A 20 5.14 -7.62 -11.85
CA TYR A 20 4.73 -6.95 -10.62
C TYR A 20 4.78 -5.43 -10.76
N ILE A 21 5.89 -4.88 -11.28
CA ILE A 21 6.03 -3.43 -11.51
C ILE A 21 4.92 -2.91 -12.43
N ASN A 22 4.67 -3.58 -13.56
CA ASN A 22 3.64 -3.15 -14.50
C ASN A 22 2.24 -3.19 -13.89
N LYS A 23 1.95 -4.19 -13.05
CA LYS A 23 0.70 -4.25 -12.29
C LYS A 23 0.56 -3.05 -11.35
N VAL A 24 1.58 -2.75 -10.57
CA VAL A 24 1.58 -1.62 -9.62
C VAL A 24 1.42 -0.29 -10.36
N LEU A 25 2.16 -0.06 -11.44
CA LEU A 25 2.06 1.15 -12.25
C LEU A 25 0.65 1.32 -12.82
N GLY A 26 0.05 0.24 -13.35
CA GLY A 26 -1.32 0.27 -13.84
C GLY A 26 -2.37 0.55 -12.76
N LEU A 27 -2.11 0.21 -11.51
CA LEU A 27 -2.98 0.55 -10.38
C LEU A 27 -2.84 2.02 -9.95
N ILE A 28 -1.62 2.56 -9.92
CA ILE A 28 -1.35 3.96 -9.52
C ILE A 28 -2.07 4.96 -10.43
N GLU A 29 -2.27 4.63 -11.70
CA GLU A 29 -2.97 5.49 -12.66
C GLU A 29 -4.48 5.51 -12.48
N LYS A 30 -5.04 4.61 -11.66
CA LYS A 30 -6.50 4.51 -11.45
C LYS A 30 -6.98 5.48 -10.38
N SER A 31 -8.07 6.18 -10.65
CA SER A 31 -8.81 6.96 -9.64
C SER A 31 -9.62 6.07 -8.69
N GLU A 32 -10.09 4.93 -9.20
CA GLU A 32 -10.85 3.93 -8.45
C GLU A 32 -10.34 2.53 -8.78
N VAL A 33 -10.40 1.64 -7.81
CA VAL A 33 -9.97 0.24 -7.93
C VAL A 33 -11.14 -0.71 -7.68
N SER A 34 -11.09 -1.92 -8.27
CA SER A 34 -12.08 -2.95 -8.00
C SER A 34 -11.94 -3.52 -6.59
N ALA A 35 -12.97 -4.25 -6.12
CA ALA A 35 -12.91 -4.90 -4.81
C ALA A 35 -11.77 -5.91 -4.69
N GLU A 36 -11.47 -6.65 -5.77
CA GLU A 36 -10.35 -7.60 -5.80
C GLU A 36 -9.00 -6.87 -5.77
N GLU A 37 -8.89 -5.76 -6.49
CA GLU A 37 -7.68 -4.91 -6.46
C GLU A 37 -7.49 -4.30 -5.08
N ALA A 38 -8.53 -3.78 -4.44
CA ALA A 38 -8.48 -3.23 -3.09
C ALA A 38 -8.02 -4.27 -2.06
N GLN A 39 -8.52 -5.51 -2.16
CA GLN A 39 -8.08 -6.61 -1.29
C GLN A 39 -6.60 -6.94 -1.53
N TRP A 40 -6.17 -7.01 -2.77
CA TRP A 40 -4.78 -7.26 -3.10
C TRP A 40 -3.85 -6.15 -2.60
N ILE A 41 -4.21 -4.87 -2.84
CA ILE A 41 -3.45 -3.70 -2.38
C ILE A 41 -3.33 -3.72 -0.85
N THR A 42 -4.45 -3.96 -0.15
CA THR A 42 -4.45 -4.02 1.32
C THR A 42 -3.52 -5.11 1.83
N LYS A 43 -3.59 -6.30 1.24
CA LYS A 43 -2.74 -7.43 1.62
C LYS A 43 -1.26 -7.12 1.39
N GLU A 44 -0.89 -6.66 0.21
CA GLU A 44 0.50 -6.34 -0.15
C GLU A 44 1.06 -5.23 0.76
N THR A 45 0.26 -4.19 1.02
CA THR A 45 0.68 -3.08 1.90
C THR A 45 0.92 -3.56 3.33
N VAL A 46 -0.01 -4.33 3.89
CA VAL A 46 0.09 -4.81 5.28
C VAL A 46 1.22 -5.83 5.43
N ASP A 47 1.33 -6.77 4.50
CA ASP A 47 2.38 -7.79 4.56
C ASP A 47 3.77 -7.18 4.32
N GLY A 48 3.90 -6.30 3.32
CA GLY A 48 5.15 -5.58 3.06
C GLY A 48 5.59 -4.71 4.24
N PHE A 49 4.65 -4.01 4.89
CA PHE A 49 4.95 -3.25 6.10
C PHE A 49 5.41 -4.15 7.24
N ARG A 50 4.73 -5.27 7.46
CA ARG A 50 5.06 -6.26 8.50
C ARG A 50 6.44 -6.87 8.29
N GLU A 51 6.74 -7.26 7.05
CA GLU A 51 7.97 -8.00 6.74
C GLU A 51 9.20 -7.12 6.62
N HIS A 52 9.04 -5.88 6.12
CA HIS A 52 10.16 -5.06 5.71
C HIS A 52 10.31 -3.73 6.47
N VAL A 53 9.27 -3.30 7.21
CA VAL A 53 9.29 -1.99 7.89
C VAL A 53 9.25 -2.15 9.41
N ASN A 54 8.11 -2.55 9.97
CA ASN A 54 7.96 -2.64 11.42
C ASN A 54 6.87 -3.65 11.85
N PRO A 55 7.22 -4.90 12.11
CA PRO A 55 6.25 -5.90 12.57
C PRO A 55 5.64 -5.54 13.94
N GLY A 56 6.42 -4.98 14.83
CA GLY A 56 5.96 -4.62 16.18
C GLY A 56 4.91 -3.51 16.19
N PHE A 57 4.97 -2.57 15.26
CA PHE A 57 3.98 -1.50 15.14
C PHE A 57 2.59 -2.04 14.82
N LEU A 58 2.48 -2.99 13.91
CA LEU A 58 1.19 -3.61 13.58
C LEU A 58 0.61 -4.40 14.75
N GLU A 59 1.42 -5.14 15.48
CA GLU A 59 0.98 -5.88 16.68
C GLU A 59 0.53 -4.93 17.79
N TYR A 60 1.24 -3.82 18.01
CA TYR A 60 0.83 -2.78 18.94
C TYR A 60 -0.52 -2.17 18.56
N ARG A 61 -0.73 -1.86 17.28
CA ARG A 61 -2.00 -1.28 16.80
C ARG A 61 -3.18 -2.22 17.04
N LYS A 62 -3.01 -3.54 16.93
CA LYS A 62 -4.04 -4.52 17.27
C LYS A 62 -4.50 -4.43 18.73
N THR A 63 -3.62 -4.08 19.63
CA THR A 63 -3.95 -4.02 21.07
C THR A 63 -4.73 -2.76 21.45
N VAL A 64 -4.67 -1.70 20.65
CA VAL A 64 -5.30 -0.40 20.94
C VAL A 64 -6.50 -0.08 20.04
N THR A 65 -6.76 -0.86 19.00
CA THR A 65 -7.92 -0.69 18.12
C THR A 65 -8.99 -1.72 18.44
N VAL A 66 -10.25 -1.27 18.55
CA VAL A 66 -11.41 -2.12 18.79
C VAL A 66 -11.76 -2.96 17.55
N ASP A 67 -11.29 -2.55 16.39
CA ASP A 67 -11.52 -3.22 15.10
C ASP A 67 -10.32 -4.08 14.70
N THR A 68 -10.60 -5.27 14.22
CA THR A 68 -9.60 -6.19 13.70
C THR A 68 -9.05 -5.76 12.33
N GLN A 69 -9.66 -4.78 11.71
CA GLN A 69 -9.20 -4.20 10.45
C GLN A 69 -8.13 -3.13 10.73
N PHE A 70 -6.95 -3.44 10.34
CA PHE A 70 -5.72 -2.77 10.69
C PHE A 70 -5.51 -1.39 10.24
N ALA A 71 -5.95 -1.03 9.09
CA ALA A 71 -5.62 0.23 8.49
C ALA A 71 -6.54 0.54 7.32
N ALA A 72 -6.91 1.79 7.21
CA ALA A 72 -7.27 2.34 5.94
C ALA A 72 -5.98 2.45 5.11
N VAL A 73 -5.92 1.74 3.99
CA VAL A 73 -4.88 1.99 2.99
C VAL A 73 -5.33 3.18 2.18
N GLU A 74 -4.69 4.31 2.39
CA GLU A 74 -4.99 5.56 1.70
C GLU A 74 -4.77 5.41 0.19
N TRP A 75 -5.77 5.84 -0.59
CA TRP A 75 -5.73 5.76 -2.04
C TRP A 75 -5.72 7.14 -2.70
N SER A 76 -6.53 8.05 -2.19
CA SER A 76 -6.56 9.43 -2.66
C SER A 76 -6.83 10.38 -1.50
N ASP A 77 -6.37 11.62 -1.64
CA ASP A 77 -6.43 12.63 -0.61
C ASP A 77 -6.77 14.01 -1.20
N GLU A 78 -7.46 14.85 -0.42
CA GLU A 78 -7.74 16.23 -0.78
C GLU A 78 -8.11 17.05 0.48
N GLY A 79 -7.46 18.19 0.67
CA GLY A 79 -7.71 19.10 1.78
C GLY A 79 -7.46 18.44 3.14
N SER A 80 -8.48 18.30 3.97
CA SER A 80 -8.39 17.65 5.28
C SER A 80 -8.95 16.22 5.30
N CYS A 81 -9.10 15.60 4.14
CA CYS A 81 -9.67 14.26 4.02
C CYS A 81 -8.81 13.34 3.16
N PHE A 82 -8.91 12.04 3.44
CA PHE A 82 -8.44 11.01 2.53
C PHE A 82 -9.52 9.95 2.30
N THR A 83 -9.39 9.23 1.20
CA THR A 83 -10.27 8.10 0.83
C THR A 83 -9.42 6.84 0.75
N ASP A 84 -9.87 5.76 1.38
CA ASP A 84 -9.16 4.49 1.33
C ASP A 84 -9.43 3.72 0.03
N VAL A 85 -8.72 2.62 -0.18
CA VAL A 85 -8.86 1.75 -1.35
C VAL A 85 -10.27 1.15 -1.52
N ASN A 86 -11.11 1.17 -0.47
CA ASN A 86 -12.50 0.71 -0.50
C ASN A 86 -13.49 1.86 -0.75
N GLY A 87 -13.00 3.06 -1.01
CA GLY A 87 -13.82 4.25 -1.25
C GLY A 87 -14.38 4.91 0.02
N LYS A 88 -13.96 4.48 1.21
CA LYS A 88 -14.41 5.09 2.47
C LYS A 88 -13.61 6.34 2.75
N LYS A 89 -14.32 7.46 3.01
CA LYS A 89 -13.74 8.76 3.30
C LYS A 89 -13.49 8.92 4.80
N TYR A 90 -12.34 9.51 5.13
CA TYR A 90 -11.89 9.83 6.48
C TYR A 90 -11.49 11.30 6.59
N ILE A 91 -11.62 11.85 7.79
CA ILE A 91 -11.05 13.16 8.12
C ILE A 91 -9.66 12.90 8.71
N ASP A 92 -8.65 13.52 8.13
CA ASP A 92 -7.28 13.45 8.67
C ASP A 92 -7.11 14.45 9.81
N CYS A 93 -7.19 13.94 11.04
CA CYS A 93 -6.94 14.73 12.25
C CYS A 93 -5.46 14.70 12.67
N LEU A 94 -4.63 13.93 12.00
CA LEU A 94 -3.21 13.79 12.33
C LEU A 94 -2.31 14.68 11.47
N GLY A 95 -2.74 15.00 10.26
CA GLY A 95 -2.02 15.86 9.32
C GLY A 95 -0.63 15.32 8.97
N GLY A 96 -0.48 13.99 8.86
CA GLY A 96 0.79 13.37 8.55
C GLY A 96 1.91 13.72 9.55
N PHE A 97 1.60 13.83 10.84
CA PHE A 97 2.54 14.31 11.89
C PHE A 97 3.05 15.74 11.62
N GLY A 98 2.21 16.59 11.05
CA GLY A 98 2.54 17.98 10.75
C GLY A 98 3.15 18.21 9.36
N ILE A 99 3.19 17.21 8.50
CA ILE A 99 3.65 17.36 7.12
C ILE A 99 2.61 18.10 6.26
N TYR A 100 1.32 17.82 6.49
CA TYR A 100 0.20 18.40 5.72
C TYR A 100 -0.42 19.63 6.37
N ASN A 101 0.42 20.59 6.78
CA ASN A 101 -0.04 21.78 7.52
C ASN A 101 -1.07 22.65 6.79
N VAL A 102 -1.09 22.59 5.47
CA VAL A 102 -2.03 23.32 4.60
C VAL A 102 -3.06 22.40 3.92
N GLY A 103 -3.10 21.15 4.32
CA GLY A 103 -3.94 20.10 3.74
C GLY A 103 -3.23 19.29 2.67
N HIS A 104 -3.85 18.16 2.33
CA HIS A 104 -3.40 17.28 1.27
C HIS A 104 -3.57 17.96 -0.10
N ARG A 105 -2.63 17.74 -1.01
CA ARG A 105 -2.68 18.26 -2.40
C ARG A 105 -2.97 19.76 -2.49
N HIS A 106 -2.39 20.55 -1.62
CA HIS A 106 -2.49 22.00 -1.74
C HIS A 106 -1.88 22.45 -3.07
N PRO A 107 -2.61 23.20 -3.93
CA PRO A 107 -2.11 23.69 -5.22
C PRO A 107 -0.91 24.64 -5.10
#